data_b1088a2ef6fef383a25c3b7ff0545b8a
#
_entry.id   b1088a2ef6fef383a25c3b7ff0545b8a
#
_cell.length_a   1.000
_cell.length_b   1.000
_cell.length_c   1.000
_cell.angle_alpha   90.00
_cell.angle_beta   90.00
_cell.angle_gamma   90.00
#
_symmetry.space_group_name_H-M   'P 1'
#
loop_
_entity.id
_entity.type
_entity.pdbx_description
1 polymer ?
#
loop_
_entity_poly.entity_id
_entity_poly.type
_entity_poly.pdbx_seq_one_letter_code
_entity_poly.pdbx_strand_id
1 'polypeptide(L)'
;MVHIGNSWDDILADEFKKEYYLKLREFLKYEYSHFTVYPDMHDIFNSLKYTPYEKVKAVIIGQDPYHGPGQAHGLCFSVKAGVNPPPSLQNIFKELNADLGISIPNNGELTDWAKQGVLMMNTVLTCLLYTSDAA
;
A
#
# COMPACT_ATOMS: atom_id res chain seq x y z
N MET A 1 9.35 -10.12 -14.44
CA MET A 1 9.81 -10.46 -13.09
C MET A 1 9.67 -9.25 -12.18
N VAL A 2 9.26 -9.46 -10.94
CA VAL A 2 9.16 -8.36 -9.98
C VAL A 2 10.56 -7.89 -9.60
N HIS A 3 10.74 -6.59 -9.59
CA HIS A 3 11.99 -5.96 -9.19
C HIS A 3 11.67 -4.83 -8.22
N ILE A 4 11.93 -5.04 -6.94
CA ILE A 4 11.65 -4.05 -5.89
C ILE A 4 12.78 -3.02 -5.83
N GLY A 5 14.01 -3.45 -6.03
CA GLY A 5 15.17 -2.59 -6.10
C GLY A 5 15.99 -2.53 -4.81
N ASN A 6 15.75 -3.43 -3.87
CA ASN A 6 16.50 -3.48 -2.61
C ASN A 6 16.61 -4.93 -2.10
N SER A 7 16.95 -5.10 -0.82
CA SER A 7 17.15 -6.41 -0.19
C SER A 7 15.94 -7.35 -0.28
N TRP A 8 14.73 -6.83 -0.46
CA TRP A 8 13.55 -7.66 -0.63
C TRP A 8 13.62 -8.52 -1.89
N ASP A 9 14.34 -8.10 -2.93
CA ASP A 9 14.49 -8.90 -4.15
C ASP A 9 15.12 -10.27 -3.86
N ASP A 10 16.15 -10.32 -3.04
CA ASP A 10 16.79 -11.58 -2.66
C ASP A 10 15.90 -12.40 -1.71
N ILE A 11 15.29 -11.76 -0.74
CA ILE A 11 14.44 -12.41 0.26
C ILE A 11 13.23 -13.07 -0.39
N LEU A 12 12.62 -12.42 -1.38
CA LEU A 12 11.37 -12.85 -2.00
C LEU A 12 11.60 -13.58 -3.34
N ALA A 13 12.85 -13.75 -3.77
CA ALA A 13 13.15 -14.36 -5.08
C ALA A 13 12.46 -15.69 -5.28
N ASP A 14 12.52 -16.59 -4.30
CA ASP A 14 11.92 -17.91 -4.41
C ASP A 14 10.39 -17.85 -4.36
N GLU A 15 9.84 -16.91 -3.58
CA GLU A 15 8.40 -16.73 -3.50
C GLU A 15 7.79 -16.32 -4.85
N PHE A 16 8.47 -15.42 -5.56
CA PHE A 16 8.01 -14.96 -6.87
C PHE A 16 8.14 -16.00 -7.99
N LYS A 17 8.77 -17.13 -7.73
CA LYS A 17 8.85 -18.28 -8.67
C LYS A 17 7.77 -19.32 -8.44
N LYS A 18 7.04 -19.24 -7.33
CA LYS A 18 6.01 -20.23 -6.99
C LYS A 18 4.83 -20.16 -7.95
N GLU A 19 4.20 -21.31 -8.17
CA GLU A 19 3.11 -21.45 -9.12
C GLU A 19 1.93 -20.51 -8.78
N TYR A 20 1.56 -20.43 -7.51
CA TYR A 20 0.45 -19.57 -7.11
C TYR A 20 0.71 -18.11 -7.47
N TYR A 21 1.96 -17.66 -7.32
CA TYR A 21 2.33 -16.28 -7.65
C TYR A 21 2.29 -16.05 -9.16
N LEU A 22 2.78 -17.00 -9.95
CA LEU A 22 2.75 -16.88 -11.40
C LEU A 22 1.32 -16.83 -11.92
N LYS A 23 0.42 -17.62 -11.35
CA LYS A 23 -1.01 -17.59 -11.69
C LYS A 23 -1.65 -16.25 -11.28
N LEU A 24 -1.33 -15.76 -10.09
CA LEU A 24 -1.81 -14.46 -9.60
C LEU A 24 -1.35 -13.33 -10.53
N ARG A 25 -0.10 -13.39 -10.97
CA ARG A 25 0.46 -12.40 -11.88
C ARG A 25 -0.29 -12.35 -13.21
N GLU A 26 -0.61 -13.52 -13.78
CA GLU A 26 -1.40 -13.58 -15.01
C GLU A 26 -2.82 -13.05 -14.81
N PHE A 27 -3.44 -13.39 -13.69
CA PHE A 27 -4.74 -12.85 -13.30
C PHE A 27 -4.70 -11.32 -13.22
N LEU A 28 -3.68 -10.76 -12.55
CA LEU A 28 -3.56 -9.30 -12.42
C LEU A 28 -3.30 -8.62 -13.75
N LYS A 29 -2.53 -9.20 -14.64
CA LYS A 29 -2.35 -8.67 -16.00
C LYS A 29 -3.68 -8.53 -16.72
N TYR A 30 -4.53 -9.55 -16.62
CA TYR A 30 -5.87 -9.53 -17.21
C TYR A 30 -6.71 -8.42 -16.57
N GLU A 31 -6.72 -8.34 -15.23
CA GLU A 31 -7.53 -7.37 -14.50
C GLU A 31 -7.13 -5.92 -14.82
N TYR A 32 -5.83 -5.63 -14.83
CA TYR A 32 -5.34 -4.29 -15.18
C TYR A 32 -5.64 -3.92 -16.63
N SER A 33 -5.72 -4.90 -17.53
CA SER A 33 -6.01 -4.67 -18.94
C SER A 33 -7.49 -4.44 -19.22
N HIS A 34 -8.39 -4.95 -18.39
CA HIS A 34 -9.82 -4.97 -18.63
C HIS A 34 -10.65 -4.13 -17.66
N PHE A 35 -10.09 -3.82 -16.50
CA PHE A 35 -10.80 -3.11 -15.43
C PHE A 35 -9.93 -2.02 -14.84
N THR A 36 -10.56 -1.13 -14.06
CA THR A 36 -9.80 -0.16 -13.27
C THR A 36 -9.42 -0.79 -11.94
N VAL A 37 -8.12 -0.92 -11.70
CA VAL A 37 -7.56 -1.56 -10.50
C VAL A 37 -6.71 -0.55 -9.76
N TYR A 38 -6.80 -0.52 -8.45
CA TYR A 38 -5.98 0.33 -7.59
C TYR A 38 -5.13 -0.53 -6.65
N PRO A 39 -3.94 -0.06 -6.28
CA PRO A 39 -3.24 1.11 -6.82
C PRO A 39 -2.76 0.88 -8.26
N ASP A 40 -2.11 1.88 -8.85
CA ASP A 40 -1.38 1.70 -10.11
C ASP A 40 -0.43 0.51 -9.99
N MET A 41 -0.26 -0.25 -11.08
CA MET A 41 0.56 -1.47 -11.04
C MET A 41 2.01 -1.23 -10.58
N HIS A 42 2.54 -0.04 -10.82
CA HIS A 42 3.89 0.32 -10.40
C HIS A 42 3.99 0.67 -8.92
N ASP A 43 2.85 0.84 -8.24
CA ASP A 43 2.79 1.20 -6.83
C ASP A 43 2.48 0.02 -5.90
N ILE A 44 2.16 -1.15 -6.44
CA ILE A 44 1.73 -2.31 -5.64
C ILE A 44 2.71 -2.65 -4.52
N PHE A 45 4.01 -2.58 -4.79
CA PHE A 45 5.07 -2.94 -3.83
C PHE A 45 5.75 -1.73 -3.20
N ASN A 46 5.12 -0.56 -3.20
CA ASN A 46 5.74 0.64 -2.63
C ASN A 46 6.13 0.48 -1.16
N SER A 47 5.36 -0.26 -0.38
CA SER A 47 5.73 -0.52 1.02
C SER A 47 7.11 -1.18 1.14
N LEU A 48 7.39 -2.14 0.28
CA LEU A 48 8.70 -2.81 0.26
C LEU A 48 9.79 -1.92 -0.34
N LYS A 49 9.44 -1.11 -1.33
CA LYS A 49 10.41 -0.20 -1.97
C LYS A 49 10.89 0.88 -1.00
N TYR A 50 10.00 1.45 -0.23
CA TYR A 50 10.36 2.51 0.73
C TYR A 50 11.01 1.98 2.00
N THR A 51 10.74 0.73 2.38
CA THR A 51 11.24 0.15 3.63
C THR A 51 11.99 -1.16 3.34
N PRO A 52 13.31 -1.10 3.05
CA PRO A 52 14.12 -2.31 2.89
C PRO A 52 14.06 -3.19 4.15
N TYR A 53 14.26 -4.48 3.98
CA TYR A 53 14.14 -5.46 5.07
C TYR A 53 14.95 -5.06 6.30
N GLU A 54 16.21 -4.68 6.12
CA GLU A 54 17.13 -4.32 7.21
C GLU A 54 16.76 -2.99 7.90
N LYS A 55 15.85 -2.21 7.30
CA LYS A 55 15.40 -0.93 7.86
C LYS A 55 14.09 -1.02 8.61
N VAL A 56 13.42 -2.17 8.56
CA VAL A 56 12.11 -2.33 9.20
C VAL A 56 12.27 -2.20 10.73
N LYS A 57 11.54 -1.26 11.31
CA LYS A 57 11.46 -1.04 12.75
C LYS A 57 10.09 -1.39 13.32
N ALA A 58 9.04 -1.20 12.53
CA ALA A 58 7.67 -1.50 12.92
C ALA A 58 6.90 -1.95 11.69
N VAL A 59 5.87 -2.76 11.89
CA VAL A 59 5.00 -3.25 10.82
C VAL A 59 3.57 -2.86 11.15
N ILE A 60 2.91 -2.21 10.19
CA ILE A 60 1.47 -1.94 10.25
C ILE A 60 0.82 -2.76 9.15
N ILE A 61 -0.21 -3.53 9.50
CA ILE A 61 -0.94 -4.34 8.55
C ILE A 61 -2.36 -3.79 8.45
N GLY A 62 -2.71 -3.31 7.25
CA GLY A 62 -4.07 -2.91 6.92
C GLY A 62 -4.81 -4.04 6.22
N GLN A 63 -6.03 -3.79 5.81
CA GLN A 63 -6.88 -4.80 5.18
C GLN A 63 -6.69 -4.83 3.66
N ASP A 64 -7.11 -3.77 2.97
CA ASP A 64 -7.09 -3.66 1.52
C ASP A 64 -6.89 -2.20 1.10
N PRO A 65 -6.51 -1.95 -0.16
CA PRO A 65 -6.33 -0.58 -0.64
C PRO A 65 -7.66 0.18 -0.70
N TYR A 66 -7.56 1.50 -0.62
CA TYR A 66 -8.71 2.35 -0.92
C TYR A 66 -9.17 2.14 -2.37
N HIS A 67 -10.49 2.17 -2.58
CA HIS A 67 -11.09 1.87 -3.87
C HIS A 67 -11.47 3.12 -4.68
N GLY A 68 -11.16 4.30 -4.19
CA GLY A 68 -11.45 5.56 -4.87
C GLY A 68 -10.31 6.01 -5.78
N PRO A 69 -10.61 6.77 -6.84
CA PRO A 69 -9.57 7.30 -7.73
C PRO A 69 -8.55 8.16 -6.97
N GLY A 70 -7.28 7.96 -7.26
CA GLY A 70 -6.21 8.79 -6.71
C GLY A 70 -5.89 8.57 -5.24
N GLN A 71 -6.50 7.60 -4.57
CA GLN A 71 -6.28 7.35 -3.14
C GLN A 71 -5.09 6.42 -2.88
N ALA A 72 -5.19 5.16 -3.27
CA ALA A 72 -4.18 4.14 -2.95
C ALA A 72 -2.87 4.33 -3.73
N HIS A 73 -1.75 4.12 -3.05
CA HIS A 73 -0.43 4.16 -3.70
C HIS A 73 0.57 3.15 -3.12
N GLY A 74 0.06 2.06 -2.54
CA GLY A 74 0.89 0.93 -2.09
C GLY A 74 1.34 0.96 -0.65
N LEU A 75 0.85 1.89 0.16
CA LEU A 75 1.07 1.95 1.61
C LEU A 75 -0.28 1.90 2.32
N CYS A 76 -0.44 0.99 3.27
CA CYS A 76 -1.71 0.90 3.99
C CYS A 76 -2.03 2.22 4.71
N PHE A 77 -3.31 2.58 4.74
CA PHE A 77 -3.86 3.81 5.30
C PHE A 77 -3.46 5.10 4.57
N SER A 78 -2.36 5.11 3.82
CA SER A 78 -1.86 6.30 3.13
C SER A 78 -2.69 6.62 1.88
N VAL A 79 -2.83 7.91 1.60
CA VAL A 79 -3.40 8.40 0.34
C VAL A 79 -2.37 9.26 -0.38
N LYS A 80 -2.56 9.43 -1.69
CA LYS A 80 -1.69 10.32 -2.47
C LYS A 80 -1.79 11.75 -1.96
N ALA A 81 -0.71 12.50 -2.13
CA ALA A 81 -0.68 13.93 -1.79
C ALA A 81 -1.84 14.66 -2.50
N GLY A 82 -2.47 15.58 -1.79
CA GLY A 82 -3.60 16.35 -2.32
C GLY A 82 -4.97 15.69 -2.16
N VAL A 83 -5.01 14.43 -1.69
CA VAL A 83 -6.26 13.72 -1.41
C VAL A 83 -6.57 13.88 0.08
N ASN A 84 -7.84 14.16 0.39
CA ASN A 84 -8.27 14.28 1.79
C ASN A 84 -8.08 12.93 2.51
N PRO A 85 -7.52 12.94 3.74
CA PRO A 85 -7.38 11.71 4.52
C PRO A 85 -8.74 11.05 4.76
N PRO A 86 -8.88 9.76 4.43
CA PRO A 86 -10.11 9.01 4.73
C PRO A 86 -10.35 8.88 6.25
N PRO A 87 -11.57 8.52 6.67
CA PRO A 87 -11.91 8.44 8.09
C PRO A 87 -10.97 7.56 8.92
N SER A 88 -10.54 6.42 8.40
CA SER A 88 -9.61 5.53 9.10
C SER A 88 -8.27 6.21 9.40
N LEU A 89 -7.73 6.96 8.44
CA LEU A 89 -6.50 7.70 8.63
C LEU A 89 -6.70 8.90 9.55
N GLN A 90 -7.83 9.59 9.43
CA GLN A 90 -8.18 10.67 10.34
C GLN A 90 -8.19 10.20 11.79
N ASN A 91 -8.73 9.00 12.05
CA ASN A 91 -8.76 8.42 13.39
C ASN A 91 -7.34 8.13 13.91
N ILE A 92 -6.44 7.66 13.05
CA ILE A 92 -5.03 7.45 13.42
C ILE A 92 -4.40 8.80 13.81
N PHE A 93 -4.62 9.84 13.03
CA PHE A 93 -4.09 11.17 13.33
C PHE A 93 -4.64 11.74 14.64
N LYS A 94 -5.93 11.55 14.90
CA LYS A 94 -6.55 11.97 16.18
C LYS A 94 -5.90 11.26 17.36
N GLU A 95 -5.66 9.96 17.25
CA GLU A 95 -5.03 9.20 18.32
C GLU A 95 -3.59 9.66 18.56
N LEU A 96 -2.82 9.89 17.52
CA LEU A 96 -1.46 10.41 17.66
C LEU A 96 -1.44 11.78 18.32
N ASN A 97 -2.40 12.63 17.99
CA ASN A 97 -2.53 13.95 18.63
C ASN A 97 -2.89 13.81 20.10
N ALA A 98 -3.87 12.97 20.42
CA ALA A 98 -4.34 12.78 21.80
C ALA A 98 -3.28 12.14 22.70
N ASP A 99 -2.55 11.15 22.18
CA ASP A 99 -1.58 10.37 22.96
C ASP A 99 -0.23 11.08 23.07
N LEU A 100 0.28 11.62 21.97
CA LEU A 100 1.65 12.14 21.88
C LEU A 100 1.72 13.65 21.66
N GLY A 101 0.60 14.33 21.51
CA GLY A 101 0.58 15.78 21.26
C GLY A 101 1.09 16.16 19.86
N ILE A 102 1.19 15.19 18.95
CA ILE A 102 1.64 15.43 17.58
C ILE A 102 0.54 16.23 16.84
N SER A 103 0.95 17.30 16.16
CA SER A 103 0.02 18.08 15.33
C SER A 103 -0.58 17.22 14.22
N ILE A 104 -1.89 17.35 13.99
CA ILE A 104 -2.57 16.61 12.92
C ILE A 104 -2.06 17.13 11.58
N PRO A 105 -1.49 16.24 10.72
CA PRO A 105 -1.02 16.66 9.40
C PRO A 105 -2.16 17.13 8.50
N ASN A 106 -1.85 17.99 7.55
CA ASN A 106 -2.83 18.49 6.58
C ASN A 106 -2.88 17.65 5.30
N ASN A 107 -2.11 16.56 5.22
CA ASN A 107 -2.17 15.60 4.12
C ASN A 107 -2.02 14.19 4.65
N GLY A 108 -2.49 13.20 3.89
CA GLY A 108 -2.49 11.80 4.28
C GLY A 108 -1.44 10.96 3.56
N GLU A 109 -0.43 11.56 2.96
CA GLU A 109 0.64 10.83 2.30
C GLU A 109 1.69 10.44 3.34
N LEU A 110 1.86 9.13 3.58
CA LEU A 110 2.64 8.60 4.70
C LEU A 110 4.01 8.03 4.29
N THR A 111 4.51 8.41 3.12
CA THR A 111 5.82 7.95 2.64
C THR A 111 6.94 8.22 3.64
N ASP A 112 6.88 9.33 4.36
CA ASP A 112 7.90 9.65 5.36
C ASP A 112 7.91 8.66 6.52
N TRP A 113 6.75 8.12 6.91
CA TRP A 113 6.71 7.05 7.91
C TRP A 113 7.41 5.80 7.39
N ALA A 114 7.12 5.42 6.14
CA ALA A 114 7.76 4.26 5.52
C ALA A 114 9.28 4.42 5.47
N LYS A 115 9.76 5.59 5.08
CA LYS A 115 11.19 5.87 5.02
C LYS A 115 11.89 5.84 6.39
N GLN A 116 11.14 6.01 7.46
CA GLN A 116 11.66 5.91 8.82
C GLN A 116 11.66 4.46 9.36
N GLY A 117 11.22 3.50 8.57
CA GLY A 117 11.25 2.10 8.96
C GLY A 117 9.91 1.50 9.32
N VAL A 118 8.80 2.17 9.01
CA VAL A 118 7.47 1.60 9.20
C VAL A 118 7.05 0.88 7.92
N LEU A 119 7.02 -0.45 7.97
CA LEU A 119 6.55 -1.27 6.86
C LEU A 119 5.02 -1.27 6.87
N MET A 120 4.41 -0.66 5.87
CA MET A 120 2.97 -0.39 5.82
C MET A 120 2.33 -1.22 4.72
N MET A 121 1.89 -2.43 5.05
CA MET A 121 1.33 -3.38 4.08
C MET A 121 -0.14 -3.65 4.34
N ASN A 122 -0.90 -3.87 3.27
CA ASN A 122 -2.23 -4.47 3.35
C ASN A 122 -2.14 -5.98 3.18
N THR A 123 -3.10 -6.71 3.75
CA THR A 123 -3.21 -8.15 3.54
C THR A 123 -3.59 -8.47 2.10
N VAL A 124 -4.34 -7.58 1.44
CA VAL A 124 -4.67 -7.63 0.02
C VAL A 124 -4.07 -6.39 -0.64
N LEU A 125 -3.32 -6.54 -1.72
CA LEU A 125 -2.51 -5.46 -2.28
C LEU A 125 -3.19 -4.70 -3.42
N THR A 126 -4.29 -5.21 -3.96
CA THR A 126 -5.02 -4.57 -5.07
C THR A 126 -6.52 -4.64 -4.84
N CYS A 127 -7.26 -3.71 -5.45
CA CYS A 127 -8.71 -3.77 -5.47
C CYS A 127 -9.25 -3.17 -6.77
N LEU A 128 -10.46 -3.60 -7.17
CA LEU A 128 -11.15 -3.00 -8.30
C LEU A 128 -11.79 -1.68 -7.89
N LEU A 129 -11.95 -0.78 -8.86
CA LEU A 129 -12.76 0.41 -8.65
C LEU A 129 -14.14 -0.01 -8.18
N TYR A 130 -14.56 0.53 -7.04
CA TYR A 130 -15.88 0.23 -6.50
C TYR A 130 -16.94 0.88 -7.36
N THR A 131 -17.95 0.09 -7.77
CA THR A 131 -19.10 0.58 -8.51
C THR A 131 -20.36 0.50 -7.65
N SER A 132 -21.39 1.26 -8.00
CA SER A 132 -22.67 1.20 -7.28
C SER A 132 -23.28 -0.20 -7.26
N ASP A 133 -23.01 -1.00 -8.27
CA ASP A 133 -23.51 -2.36 -8.38
C ASP A 133 -22.82 -3.34 -7.44
N ALA A 134 -21.65 -2.97 -6.92
CA ALA A 134 -20.91 -3.77 -5.96
C ALA A 134 -21.36 -3.57 -4.51
N ALA A 135 -22.25 -2.63 -4.30
CA ALA A 135 -22.77 -2.32 -2.97
C ALA A 135 -23.65 -3.44 -2.41
#